data_2163ec8d391564d6a54e91ee2be95089
#
_entry.id   2163ec8d391564d6a54e91ee2be95089
#
_cell.length_a   1.000
_cell.length_b   1.000
_cell.length_c   1.000
_cell.angle_alpha   90.00
_cell.angle_beta   90.00
_cell.angle_gamma   90.00
#
_symmetry.space_group_name_H-M   'P 1'
#
loop_
_entity.id
_entity.type
_entity.pdbx_description
1 polymer ?
#
loop_
_entity_poly.entity_id
_entity_poly.type
_entity_poly.pdbx_seq_one_letter_code
_entity_poly.pdbx_strand_id
1 'polypeptide(L)'
;PNREDMLFPSLMSSLDFYGLPKMAYYYARRAYEDRVLCFREQTDGSLIIYGCSETTDDLDGELEVRLTTYEGKVLWNLRQDACLAADSAVPLAIVPSAVLSAVPSYCCYLAAVFSDERCSRLKNIFHLTAIGEWDHVALPQAALHVDIHMVSSCEFELIIDTDVFVQDVVIEALDCDVYYSDNA
;
A
#
# COMPACT_ATOMS: atom_id res chain seq x y z
N PRO A 1 33.63 4.09 -6.29
CA PRO A 1 32.74 3.93 -7.46
C PRO A 1 31.41 4.59 -7.13
N ASN A 2 30.93 5.47 -8.02
CA ASN A 2 29.66 6.15 -7.85
C ASN A 2 28.55 5.10 -7.85
N ARG A 3 27.53 5.24 -6.99
CA ARG A 3 26.32 4.40 -6.98
C ARG A 3 25.66 4.29 -8.36
N GLU A 4 25.82 5.30 -9.19
CA GLU A 4 25.29 5.35 -10.56
C GLU A 4 25.96 4.36 -11.53
N ASP A 5 27.23 4.01 -11.32
CA ASP A 5 27.97 3.09 -12.21
C ASP A 5 27.59 1.61 -12.02
N MET A 6 26.80 1.28 -10.98
CA MET A 6 26.38 -0.07 -10.62
C MET A 6 24.90 -0.37 -10.91
N LEU A 7 24.22 0.52 -11.60
CA LEU A 7 22.77 0.41 -11.86
C LEU A 7 22.38 -0.77 -12.75
N PHE A 8 23.23 -1.18 -13.69
CA PHE A 8 22.85 -2.16 -14.71
C PHE A 8 22.65 -3.61 -14.17
N PRO A 9 23.52 -4.20 -13.35
CA PRO A 9 23.30 -5.54 -12.83
C PRO A 9 22.21 -5.61 -11.75
N SER A 10 21.87 -4.47 -11.14
CA SER A 10 20.97 -4.39 -9.99
C SER A 10 19.54 -3.99 -10.32
N LEU A 11 19.21 -3.65 -11.57
CA LEU A 11 17.87 -3.25 -12.01
C LEU A 11 16.81 -4.36 -11.78
N MET A 12 17.19 -5.62 -11.87
CA MET A 12 16.31 -6.78 -11.76
C MET A 12 16.27 -7.39 -10.34
N SER A 13 17.04 -6.86 -9.39
CA SER A 13 17.08 -7.37 -8.01
C SER A 13 16.36 -6.47 -7.02
N SER A 14 15.79 -7.04 -5.97
CA SER A 14 15.15 -6.31 -4.87
C SER A 14 16.16 -5.71 -3.88
N LEU A 15 17.43 -6.17 -3.92
CA LEU A 15 18.55 -5.64 -3.15
C LEU A 15 19.60 -5.06 -4.09
N ASP A 16 20.34 -4.05 -3.67
CA ASP A 16 21.48 -3.58 -4.40
C ASP A 16 22.72 -4.46 -4.18
N PHE A 17 23.86 -4.08 -4.77
CA PHE A 17 25.13 -4.81 -4.64
C PHE A 17 25.64 -4.87 -3.19
N TYR A 18 25.33 -3.87 -2.39
CA TYR A 18 25.73 -3.77 -0.97
C TYR A 18 24.73 -4.44 -0.01
N GLY A 19 23.66 -5.01 -0.53
CA GLY A 19 22.60 -5.64 0.26
C GLY A 19 21.57 -4.65 0.81
N LEU A 20 21.56 -3.41 0.34
CA LEU A 20 20.55 -2.43 0.75
C LEU A 20 19.24 -2.67 0.01
N PRO A 21 18.10 -2.65 0.72
CA PRO A 21 16.80 -2.84 0.13
C PRO A 21 16.42 -1.71 -0.82
N LYS A 22 15.88 -2.09 -1.99
CA LYS A 22 15.23 -1.16 -2.93
C LYS A 22 13.72 -1.13 -2.67
N MET A 23 13.00 -0.19 -3.28
CA MET A 23 11.53 -0.10 -3.20
C MET A 23 10.85 -1.46 -3.45
N ALA A 24 11.25 -2.20 -4.48
CA ALA A 24 10.71 -3.52 -4.81
C ALA A 24 10.82 -4.55 -3.66
N TYR A 25 11.82 -4.43 -2.79
CA TYR A 25 11.95 -5.28 -1.61
C TYR A 25 10.80 -5.06 -0.62
N TYR A 26 10.45 -3.81 -0.36
CA TYR A 26 9.38 -3.48 0.60
C TYR A 26 8.01 -3.88 0.08
N TYR A 27 7.74 -3.72 -1.22
CA TYR A 27 6.53 -4.24 -1.85
C TYR A 27 6.44 -5.76 -1.75
N ALA A 28 7.54 -6.48 -2.07
CA ALA A 28 7.59 -7.93 -1.94
C ALA A 28 7.37 -8.35 -0.48
N ARG A 29 8.07 -7.72 0.47
CA ARG A 29 7.93 -8.03 1.89
C ARG A 29 6.48 -7.93 2.36
N ARG A 30 5.78 -6.83 2.01
CA ARG A 30 4.36 -6.67 2.35
C ARG A 30 3.46 -7.73 1.72
N ALA A 31 3.77 -8.16 0.49
CA ALA A 31 3.01 -9.22 -0.19
C ALA A 31 3.22 -10.61 0.44
N TYR A 32 4.31 -10.81 1.19
CA TYR A 32 4.65 -12.05 1.90
C TYR A 32 4.40 -11.95 3.42
N GLU A 33 3.65 -10.98 3.89
CA GLU A 33 3.22 -10.95 5.29
C GLU A 33 2.21 -12.07 5.57
N ASP A 34 2.23 -12.59 6.80
CA ASP A 34 1.38 -13.71 7.23
C ASP A 34 -0.12 -13.41 7.10
N ARG A 35 -0.49 -12.13 7.07
CA ARG A 35 -1.86 -11.66 6.84
C ARG A 35 -1.86 -10.49 5.86
N VAL A 36 -2.65 -10.60 4.79
CA VAL A 36 -2.74 -9.57 3.76
C VAL A 36 -4.18 -9.37 3.29
N LEU A 37 -4.46 -8.16 2.81
CA LEU A 37 -5.67 -7.88 2.04
C LEU A 37 -5.35 -8.00 0.55
N CYS A 38 -6.21 -8.67 -0.20
CA CYS A 38 -6.08 -8.82 -1.64
C CYS A 38 -7.33 -8.36 -2.37
N PHE A 39 -7.18 -7.85 -3.58
CA PHE A 39 -8.28 -7.49 -4.46
C PHE A 39 -8.41 -8.48 -5.61
N ARG A 40 -9.64 -8.82 -5.94
CA ARG A 40 -9.94 -9.71 -7.08
C ARG A 40 -11.07 -9.12 -7.91
N GLU A 41 -10.77 -8.80 -9.15
CA GLU A 41 -11.76 -8.38 -10.13
C GLU A 41 -12.65 -9.56 -10.55
N GLN A 42 -13.94 -9.28 -10.71
CA GLN A 42 -14.92 -10.22 -11.21
C GLN A 42 -15.32 -9.90 -12.65
N THR A 43 -15.87 -10.90 -13.35
CA THR A 43 -16.31 -10.76 -14.74
C THR A 43 -17.46 -9.77 -14.92
N ASP A 44 -18.22 -9.47 -13.85
CA ASP A 44 -19.30 -8.48 -13.85
C ASP A 44 -18.82 -7.06 -13.54
N GLY A 45 -17.50 -6.87 -13.39
CA GLY A 45 -16.87 -5.59 -13.04
C GLY A 45 -16.94 -5.23 -11.56
N SER A 46 -17.44 -6.12 -10.70
CA SER A 46 -17.33 -5.94 -9.24
C SER A 46 -15.92 -6.32 -8.76
N LEU A 47 -15.56 -5.85 -7.56
CA LEU A 47 -14.28 -6.12 -6.93
C LEU A 47 -14.51 -6.78 -5.56
N ILE A 48 -13.91 -7.95 -5.34
CA ILE A 48 -13.94 -8.62 -4.03
C ILE A 48 -12.66 -8.30 -3.28
N ILE A 49 -12.80 -7.94 -2.01
CA ILE A 49 -11.70 -7.81 -1.06
C ILE A 49 -11.61 -9.13 -0.30
N TYR A 50 -10.47 -9.79 -0.38
CA TYR A 50 -10.12 -10.98 0.39
C TYR A 50 -9.23 -10.62 1.55
N GLY A 51 -9.47 -11.24 2.70
CA GLY A 51 -8.49 -11.37 3.77
C GLY A 51 -7.82 -12.72 3.64
N CYS A 52 -6.51 -12.73 3.49
CA CYS A 52 -5.70 -13.93 3.42
C CYS A 52 -4.86 -14.03 4.70
N SER A 53 -4.83 -15.21 5.33
CA SER A 53 -4.10 -15.47 6.56
C SER A 53 -3.40 -16.82 6.48
N GLU A 54 -2.10 -16.85 6.78
CA GLU A 54 -1.29 -18.06 6.95
C GLU A 54 -1.05 -18.39 8.44
N THR A 55 -1.74 -17.67 9.35
CA THR A 55 -1.62 -17.89 10.79
C THR A 55 -2.60 -18.94 11.28
N THR A 56 -2.36 -19.47 12.47
CA THR A 56 -3.18 -20.54 13.07
C THR A 56 -4.36 -20.02 13.90
N ASP A 57 -4.51 -18.71 14.02
CA ASP A 57 -5.54 -18.04 14.82
C ASP A 57 -6.35 -17.08 13.96
N ASP A 58 -7.64 -17.01 14.25
CA ASP A 58 -8.53 -16.03 13.66
C ASP A 58 -8.20 -14.63 14.16
N LEU A 59 -8.44 -13.63 13.33
CA LEU A 59 -8.29 -12.23 13.69
C LEU A 59 -9.60 -11.48 13.41
N ASP A 60 -10.29 -11.11 14.49
CA ASP A 60 -11.47 -10.26 14.41
C ASP A 60 -11.09 -8.78 14.40
N GLY A 61 -11.82 -8.00 13.62
CA GLY A 61 -11.58 -6.57 13.50
C GLY A 61 -12.61 -5.88 12.65
N GLU A 62 -12.27 -4.67 12.22
CA GLU A 62 -13.10 -3.85 11.36
C GLU A 62 -12.43 -3.65 10.01
N LEU A 63 -13.19 -3.89 8.94
CA LEU A 63 -12.79 -3.57 7.58
C LEU A 63 -13.40 -2.24 7.16
N GLU A 64 -12.56 -1.32 6.75
CA GLU A 64 -12.96 -0.09 6.08
C GLU A 64 -12.48 -0.10 4.63
N VAL A 65 -13.40 0.19 3.70
CA VAL A 65 -13.12 0.29 2.26
C VAL A 65 -13.56 1.65 1.78
N ARG A 66 -12.66 2.40 1.12
CA ARG A 66 -12.94 3.74 0.62
C ARG A 66 -12.57 3.85 -0.86
N LEU A 67 -13.49 4.36 -1.66
CA LEU A 67 -13.21 4.87 -2.99
C LEU A 67 -12.91 6.36 -2.88
N THR A 68 -11.70 6.76 -3.24
CA THR A 68 -11.19 8.11 -2.99
C THR A 68 -10.55 8.66 -4.26
N THR A 69 -10.73 9.95 -4.55
CA THR A 69 -9.98 10.61 -5.61
C THR A 69 -8.52 10.84 -5.18
N TYR A 70 -7.61 11.02 -6.14
CA TYR A 70 -6.22 11.36 -5.82
C TYR A 70 -6.08 12.70 -5.08
N GLU A 71 -7.11 13.57 -5.13
CA GLU A 71 -7.21 14.83 -4.38
C GLU A 71 -7.71 14.65 -2.95
N GLY A 72 -7.96 13.40 -2.50
CA GLY A 72 -8.38 13.08 -1.13
C GLY A 72 -9.89 13.07 -0.88
N LYS A 73 -10.74 13.33 -1.91
CA LYS A 73 -12.20 13.31 -1.74
C LYS A 73 -12.73 11.88 -1.71
N VAL A 74 -13.37 11.49 -0.61
CA VAL A 74 -14.06 10.19 -0.49
C VAL A 74 -15.38 10.26 -1.27
N LEU A 75 -15.55 9.33 -2.23
CA LEU A 75 -16.72 9.21 -3.09
C LEU A 75 -17.68 8.12 -2.61
N TRP A 76 -17.14 7.06 -2.04
CA TRP A 76 -17.89 5.95 -1.47
C TRP A 76 -17.09 5.31 -0.34
N ASN A 77 -17.79 4.77 0.66
CA ASN A 77 -17.16 4.01 1.73
C ASN A 77 -18.06 2.87 2.21
N LEU A 78 -17.42 1.83 2.72
CA LEU A 78 -18.02 0.71 3.45
C LEU A 78 -17.23 0.52 4.74
N ARG A 79 -17.93 0.29 5.84
CA ARG A 79 -17.33 -0.05 7.13
C ARG A 79 -18.12 -1.16 7.77
N GLN A 80 -17.46 -2.23 8.17
CA GLN A 80 -18.11 -3.41 8.74
C GLN A 80 -17.16 -4.24 9.58
N ASP A 81 -17.71 -5.00 10.51
CA ASP A 81 -16.97 -6.03 11.23
C ASP A 81 -16.56 -7.13 10.26
N ALA A 82 -15.36 -7.66 10.43
CA ALA A 82 -14.81 -8.71 9.58
C ALA A 82 -13.88 -9.62 10.40
N CYS A 83 -13.73 -10.86 9.95
CA CYS A 83 -12.83 -11.85 10.53
C CYS A 83 -11.91 -12.41 9.45
N LEU A 84 -10.60 -12.37 9.69
CA LEU A 84 -9.61 -13.10 8.92
C LEU A 84 -9.47 -14.48 9.55
N ALA A 85 -10.10 -15.48 8.95
CA ALA A 85 -10.05 -16.85 9.47
C ALA A 85 -8.65 -17.44 9.31
N ALA A 86 -8.25 -18.26 10.26
CA ALA A 86 -6.96 -18.96 10.28
C ALA A 86 -6.74 -19.79 9.01
N ASP A 87 -5.51 -19.83 8.52
CA ASP A 87 -5.03 -20.63 7.38
C ASP A 87 -6.01 -20.61 6.18
N SER A 88 -6.45 -19.43 5.80
CA SER A 88 -7.50 -19.30 4.79
C SER A 88 -7.43 -17.99 3.99
N ALA A 89 -8.16 -17.97 2.87
CA ALA A 89 -8.48 -16.78 2.10
C ALA A 89 -10.00 -16.62 2.03
N VAL A 90 -10.53 -15.65 2.76
CA VAL A 90 -11.98 -15.42 2.87
C VAL A 90 -12.39 -14.10 2.20
N PRO A 91 -13.53 -14.06 1.49
CA PRO A 91 -14.06 -12.80 0.99
C PRO A 91 -14.63 -11.99 2.16
N LEU A 92 -14.09 -10.78 2.33
CA LEU A 92 -14.51 -9.87 3.39
C LEU A 92 -15.58 -8.89 2.92
N ALA A 93 -15.44 -8.36 1.71
CA ALA A 93 -16.39 -7.38 1.16
C ALA A 93 -16.46 -7.45 -0.37
N ILE A 94 -17.53 -6.91 -0.93
CA ILE A 94 -17.71 -6.73 -2.36
C ILE A 94 -18.00 -5.26 -2.64
N VAL A 95 -17.20 -4.67 -3.53
CA VAL A 95 -17.48 -3.34 -4.11
C VAL A 95 -18.27 -3.56 -5.40
N PRO A 96 -19.53 -3.08 -5.47
CA PRO A 96 -20.36 -3.27 -6.65
C PRO A 96 -19.76 -2.58 -7.90
N SER A 97 -19.93 -3.21 -9.07
CA SER A 97 -19.51 -2.62 -10.35
C SER A 97 -20.14 -1.25 -10.61
N ALA A 98 -21.36 -1.02 -10.14
CA ALA A 98 -22.03 0.27 -10.24
C ALA A 98 -21.29 1.41 -9.50
N VAL A 99 -20.59 1.09 -8.40
CA VAL A 99 -19.77 2.06 -7.65
C VAL A 99 -18.51 2.38 -8.44
N LEU A 100 -17.84 1.35 -8.97
CA LEU A 100 -16.58 1.52 -9.70
C LEU A 100 -16.79 2.21 -11.06
N SER A 101 -17.88 1.90 -11.76
CA SER A 101 -18.21 2.50 -13.05
C SER A 101 -18.78 3.92 -12.97
N ALA A 102 -19.16 4.39 -11.78
CA ALA A 102 -19.68 5.72 -11.57
C ALA A 102 -18.61 6.82 -11.62
N VAL A 103 -17.32 6.44 -11.64
CA VAL A 103 -16.18 7.36 -11.59
C VAL A 103 -15.19 7.06 -12.72
N PRO A 104 -14.46 8.08 -13.21
CA PRO A 104 -13.37 7.83 -14.15
C PRO A 104 -12.24 7.06 -13.45
N SER A 105 -11.75 5.99 -14.11
CA SER A 105 -10.70 5.12 -13.53
C SER A 105 -9.39 5.86 -13.23
N TYR A 106 -9.05 6.86 -14.05
CA TYR A 106 -7.78 7.59 -13.98
C TYR A 106 -7.70 8.67 -12.88
N CYS A 107 -8.75 8.87 -12.07
CA CYS A 107 -8.73 9.89 -11.01
C CYS A 107 -8.98 9.33 -9.61
N CYS A 108 -9.13 8.02 -9.46
CA CYS A 108 -9.55 7.39 -8.21
C CYS A 108 -8.75 6.12 -7.90
N TYR A 109 -8.69 5.81 -6.62
CA TYR A 109 -8.19 4.55 -6.09
C TYR A 109 -9.15 4.01 -5.02
N LEU A 110 -9.11 2.71 -4.82
CA LEU A 110 -9.79 2.04 -3.72
C LEU A 110 -8.76 1.67 -2.66
N ALA A 111 -9.00 2.07 -1.42
CA ALA A 111 -8.20 1.67 -0.27
C ALA A 111 -9.00 0.73 0.62
N ALA A 112 -8.42 -0.39 1.02
CA ALA A 112 -8.96 -1.28 2.04
C ALA A 112 -8.03 -1.28 3.25
N VAL A 113 -8.62 -1.11 4.43
CA VAL A 113 -7.91 -1.11 5.71
C VAL A 113 -8.65 -2.04 6.65
N PHE A 114 -7.95 -3.02 7.20
CA PHE A 114 -8.44 -3.86 8.29
C PHE A 114 -7.70 -3.47 9.56
N SER A 115 -8.43 -3.28 10.66
CA SER A 115 -7.88 -2.89 11.94
C SER A 115 -8.45 -3.76 13.05
N ASP A 116 -7.59 -4.31 13.91
CA ASP A 116 -7.99 -5.05 15.10
C ASP A 116 -7.92 -4.18 16.37
N GLU A 117 -8.37 -4.72 17.50
CA GLU A 117 -8.30 -4.04 18.80
C GLU A 117 -6.87 -3.80 19.30
N ARG A 118 -5.88 -4.53 18.78
CA ARG A 118 -4.45 -4.41 19.14
C ARG A 118 -3.72 -3.38 18.30
N CYS A 119 -4.46 -2.60 17.49
CA CYS A 119 -3.91 -1.62 16.56
C CYS A 119 -3.06 -2.22 15.42
N SER A 120 -3.15 -3.53 15.18
CA SER A 120 -2.62 -4.12 13.95
C SER A 120 -3.43 -3.57 12.77
N ARG A 121 -2.72 -3.11 11.75
CA ARG A 121 -3.36 -2.45 10.62
C ARG A 121 -2.84 -3.04 9.32
N LEU A 122 -3.70 -3.79 8.63
CA LEU A 122 -3.45 -4.25 7.28
C LEU A 122 -4.04 -3.24 6.31
N LYS A 123 -3.30 -2.88 5.29
CA LYS A 123 -3.83 -2.01 4.23
C LYS A 123 -3.40 -2.50 2.86
N ASN A 124 -4.25 -2.28 1.87
CA ASN A 124 -3.91 -2.44 0.48
C ASN A 124 -4.66 -1.41 -0.37
N ILE A 125 -4.08 -1.06 -1.50
CA ILE A 125 -4.62 -0.08 -2.45
C ILE A 125 -4.81 -0.77 -3.80
N PHE A 126 -5.96 -0.50 -4.42
CA PHE A 126 -6.27 -0.90 -5.78
C PHE A 126 -6.49 0.33 -6.64
N HIS A 127 -5.67 0.50 -7.66
CA HIS A 127 -5.83 1.56 -8.64
C HIS A 127 -6.85 1.13 -9.70
N LEU A 128 -7.84 1.97 -9.96
CA LEU A 128 -8.85 1.70 -10.97
C LEU A 128 -8.29 1.83 -12.39
N THR A 129 -7.17 2.53 -12.54
CA THR A 129 -6.47 2.70 -13.82
C THR A 129 -5.77 1.40 -14.20
N ALA A 130 -6.00 0.90 -15.41
CA ALA A 130 -5.36 -0.30 -15.90
C ALA A 130 -3.84 -0.10 -16.09
N ILE A 131 -3.09 -1.20 -15.97
CA ILE A 131 -1.65 -1.19 -16.25
C ILE A 131 -1.41 -0.73 -17.68
N GLY A 132 -0.58 0.29 -17.87
CA GLY A 132 -0.29 0.89 -19.18
C GLY A 132 -1.12 2.12 -19.53
N GLU A 133 -2.11 2.50 -18.70
CA GLU A 133 -2.92 3.70 -18.90
C GLU A 133 -2.56 4.84 -17.94
N TRP A 134 -1.45 4.70 -17.23
CA TRP A 134 -0.99 5.69 -16.21
C TRP A 134 -0.66 7.06 -16.81
N ASP A 135 -0.36 7.16 -18.10
CA ASP A 135 -0.12 8.44 -18.79
C ASP A 135 -1.32 9.39 -18.72
N HIS A 136 -2.51 8.86 -18.42
CA HIS A 136 -3.74 9.65 -18.28
C HIS A 136 -4.03 10.08 -16.83
N VAL A 137 -3.25 9.56 -15.86
CA VAL A 137 -3.42 9.86 -14.45
C VAL A 137 -2.75 11.21 -14.13
N ALA A 138 -3.55 12.20 -13.76
CA ALA A 138 -3.05 13.45 -13.23
C ALA A 138 -3.00 13.35 -11.70
N LEU A 139 -1.82 13.04 -11.16
CA LEU A 139 -1.62 13.12 -9.72
C LEU A 139 -1.57 14.60 -9.28
N PRO A 140 -2.18 14.93 -8.13
CA PRO A 140 -2.10 16.28 -7.59
C PRO A 140 -0.67 16.63 -7.19
N GLN A 141 -0.34 17.91 -7.21
CA GLN A 141 0.91 18.38 -6.66
C GLN A 141 0.83 18.32 -5.14
N ALA A 142 1.64 17.46 -4.54
CA ALA A 142 1.68 17.26 -3.10
C ALA A 142 2.77 18.12 -2.43
N ALA A 143 2.47 18.59 -1.22
CA ALA A 143 3.47 19.08 -0.29
C ALA A 143 3.70 17.98 0.77
N LEU A 144 4.94 17.50 0.89
CA LEU A 144 5.31 16.54 1.93
C LEU A 144 5.79 17.30 3.16
N HIS A 145 5.19 17.01 4.30
CA HIS A 145 5.68 17.44 5.61
C HIS A 145 6.40 16.26 6.24
N VAL A 146 7.66 16.47 6.62
CA VAL A 146 8.50 15.42 7.20
C VAL A 146 8.97 15.86 8.56
N ASP A 147 8.58 15.10 9.58
CA ASP A 147 9.07 15.22 10.94
C ASP A 147 10.02 14.06 11.26
N ILE A 148 11.13 14.36 11.92
CA ILE A 148 12.15 13.39 12.29
C ILE A 148 12.31 13.39 13.80
N HIS A 149 12.04 12.25 14.44
CA HIS A 149 12.19 12.05 15.87
C HIS A 149 13.32 11.06 16.15
N MET A 150 14.26 11.44 17.03
CA MET A 150 15.29 10.52 17.50
C MET A 150 14.70 9.59 18.56
N VAL A 151 14.67 8.29 18.28
CA VAL A 151 14.21 7.25 19.21
C VAL A 151 15.37 6.76 20.08
N SER A 152 16.55 6.59 19.48
CA SER A 152 17.78 6.20 20.16
C SER A 152 19.01 6.83 19.46
N SER A 153 20.21 6.52 19.92
CA SER A 153 21.44 7.06 19.30
C SER A 153 21.67 6.63 17.85
N CYS A 154 20.97 5.59 17.38
CA CYS A 154 21.10 5.05 16.01
C CYS A 154 19.75 4.74 15.36
N GLU A 155 18.65 5.16 15.97
CA GLU A 155 17.29 4.91 15.45
C GLU A 155 16.48 6.20 15.43
N PHE A 156 15.84 6.44 14.31
CA PHE A 156 15.01 7.61 14.06
C PHE A 156 13.65 7.16 13.52
N GLU A 157 12.61 7.84 13.95
CA GLU A 157 11.27 7.73 13.38
C GLU A 157 11.06 8.91 12.42
N LEU A 158 10.65 8.59 11.20
CA LEU A 158 10.21 9.58 10.21
C LEU A 158 8.70 9.52 10.08
N ILE A 159 8.05 10.65 10.27
CA ILE A 159 6.63 10.84 10.03
C ILE A 159 6.50 11.69 8.78
N ILE A 160 5.82 11.14 7.76
CA ILE A 160 5.58 11.83 6.49
C ILE A 160 4.10 12.03 6.32
N ASP A 161 3.67 13.29 6.30
CA ASP A 161 2.28 13.68 6.13
C ASP A 161 2.07 14.41 4.81
N THR A 162 0.89 14.19 4.22
CA THR A 162 0.44 14.87 3.01
C THR A 162 -1.08 15.00 3.02
N ASP A 163 -1.61 16.05 2.41
CA ASP A 163 -3.05 16.33 2.28
C ASP A 163 -3.69 15.67 1.05
N VAL A 164 -2.86 15.18 0.12
CA VAL A 164 -3.29 14.53 -1.12
C VAL A 164 -2.60 13.17 -1.29
N PHE A 165 -3.11 12.36 -2.19
CA PHE A 165 -2.48 11.07 -2.51
C PHE A 165 -1.09 11.29 -3.12
N VAL A 166 -0.12 10.56 -2.59
CA VAL A 166 1.24 10.48 -3.14
C VAL A 166 1.58 9.02 -3.37
N GLN A 167 2.13 8.73 -4.52
CA GLN A 167 2.54 7.38 -4.90
C GLN A 167 4.05 7.26 -4.86
N ASP A 168 4.54 6.09 -4.47
CA ASP A 168 5.96 5.70 -4.55
C ASP A 168 6.90 6.70 -3.83
N VAL A 169 6.58 7.01 -2.56
CA VAL A 169 7.46 7.85 -1.73
C VAL A 169 8.68 7.04 -1.31
N VAL A 170 9.83 7.43 -1.82
CA VAL A 170 11.12 6.82 -1.48
C VAL A 170 11.95 7.77 -0.63
N ILE A 171 12.52 7.25 0.44
CA ILE A 171 13.39 7.99 1.35
C ILE A 171 14.83 7.55 1.08
N GLU A 172 15.73 8.50 0.84
CA GLU A 172 17.15 8.24 0.65
C GLU A 172 17.98 9.05 1.65
N ALA A 173 18.91 8.37 2.32
CA ALA A 173 19.95 9.02 3.11
C ALA A 173 21.16 9.31 2.20
N LEU A 174 21.59 10.57 2.13
CA LEU A 174 22.62 10.98 1.17
C LEU A 174 24.04 10.59 1.61
N ASP A 175 24.33 10.61 2.91
CA ASP A 175 25.69 10.51 3.43
C ASP A 175 25.99 9.24 4.24
N CYS A 176 25.00 8.36 4.44
CA CYS A 176 25.14 7.13 5.21
C CYS A 176 24.22 6.03 4.70
N ASP A 177 24.57 4.78 5.00
CA ASP A 177 23.69 3.64 4.76
C ASP A 177 22.68 3.53 5.88
N VAL A 178 21.38 3.51 5.53
CA VAL A 178 20.26 3.42 6.46
C VAL A 178 19.38 2.25 6.07
N TYR A 179 18.92 1.52 7.07
CA TYR A 179 17.91 0.49 6.92
C TYR A 179 16.55 1.03 7.38
N TYR A 180 15.56 0.96 6.53
CA TYR A 180 14.21 1.41 6.82
C TYR A 180 13.34 0.24 7.24
N SER A 181 12.41 0.50 8.17
CA SER A 181 11.35 -0.47 8.49
C SER A 181 10.37 -0.63 7.33
N ASP A 182 10.10 0.47 6.61
CA ASP A 182 9.38 0.50 5.34
C ASP A 182 9.89 1.68 4.49
N ASN A 183 9.94 1.53 3.18
CA ASN A 183 10.39 2.57 2.24
C ASN A 183 9.79 2.34 0.85
N ALA A 184 8.45 2.32 0.79
CA ALA A 184 7.68 2.28 -0.47
C ALA A 184 6.22 2.68 -0.27
#